data_7828343344c7327084185ad9c2bfdc93
#
_entry.id   7828343344c7327084185ad9c2bfdc93
#
_cell.length_a   1.000
_cell.length_b   1.000
_cell.length_c   1.000
_cell.angle_alpha   90.00
_cell.angle_beta   90.00
_cell.angle_gamma   90.00
#
_symmetry.space_group_name_H-M   'P 1'
#
loop_
_entity.id
_entity.type
_entity.pdbx_description
1 polymer ?
#
loop_
_entity_poly.entity_id
_entity_poly.type
_entity_poly.pdbx_seq_one_letter_code
_entity_poly.pdbx_strand_id
1 'polypeptide(L)'
;FNELFGTKYYTYPIEEWFFETESAADRLKKHFEVSSLKGFGIEKMDCGISAAGAVLYYLDMTKHELVGHITSISRIDESTCVLLDRFTLRNLEILDTLHEGGRSLADIIDRTITPMGARALRRWLCMPLKKPADINERLDIVECFVHHETERLELEQILRTIGDLERLASKIAVGRISPREMVQLKIALQAIKPLKEQCLSTGNEVLTKWTQQLDDCETLSQRIDHEIREDAPSMLNKGNVIAPGVNTELDELREISSHGKELLLKMQQREIENTGIPTLKISFNNVFGYYIEVTKTHVSKVPDTWIRKQTLVNAERYITPELK
;
A
#
# COMPACT_ATOMS: atom_id res chain seq x y z
N PHE A 1 9.76 -29.88 -10.66
CA PHE A 1 9.70 -28.42 -10.55
C PHE A 1 9.78 -27.76 -11.93
N ASN A 2 10.80 -28.04 -12.73
CA ASN A 2 11.04 -27.44 -14.05
C ASN A 2 9.91 -27.72 -15.06
N GLU A 3 9.26 -28.88 -14.99
CA GLU A 3 8.08 -29.20 -15.79
C GLU A 3 6.86 -28.33 -15.41
N LEU A 4 6.81 -27.88 -14.15
CA LEU A 4 5.70 -27.10 -13.63
C LEU A 4 5.88 -25.58 -13.86
N PHE A 5 7.07 -25.06 -13.66
CA PHE A 5 7.37 -23.63 -13.61
C PHE A 5 8.36 -23.16 -14.69
N GLY A 6 8.94 -24.11 -15.46
CA GLY A 6 9.97 -23.83 -16.45
C GLY A 6 11.25 -23.27 -15.79
N THR A 7 12.07 -22.60 -16.58
CA THR A 7 13.32 -21.96 -16.13
C THR A 7 13.14 -20.46 -15.82
N LYS A 8 11.90 -19.99 -15.76
CA LYS A 8 11.57 -18.57 -15.60
C LYS A 8 11.93 -18.03 -14.21
N TYR A 9 11.99 -18.89 -13.19
CA TYR A 9 12.24 -18.49 -11.80
C TYR A 9 13.56 -19.04 -11.30
N TYR A 10 14.31 -18.21 -10.58
CA TYR A 10 15.47 -18.65 -9.85
C TYR A 10 15.01 -19.48 -8.64
N THR A 11 15.53 -20.70 -8.52
CA THR A 11 15.16 -21.62 -7.45
C THR A 11 16.33 -21.87 -6.53
N TYR A 12 16.09 -21.84 -5.24
CA TYR A 12 17.07 -22.16 -4.21
C TYR A 12 16.55 -23.37 -3.40
N PRO A 13 17.31 -24.47 -3.33
CA PRO A 13 16.93 -25.62 -2.51
C PRO A 13 17.07 -25.25 -1.03
N ILE A 14 16.05 -25.59 -0.25
CA ILE A 14 16.06 -25.50 1.21
C ILE A 14 16.29 -26.93 1.73
N GLU A 15 17.04 -27.06 2.83
CA GLU A 15 17.37 -28.35 3.44
C GLU A 15 16.11 -29.11 3.89
N GLU A 16 16.10 -30.44 3.75
CA GLU A 16 14.94 -31.30 3.98
C GLU A 16 14.35 -31.21 5.39
N TRP A 17 15.19 -30.99 6.40
CA TRP A 17 14.74 -30.90 7.79
C TRP A 17 13.77 -29.73 8.08
N PHE A 18 13.72 -28.70 7.21
CA PHE A 18 12.74 -27.62 7.32
C PHE A 18 11.32 -28.08 7.03
N PHE A 19 11.17 -29.17 6.30
CA PHE A 19 9.89 -29.76 5.94
C PHE A 19 9.49 -30.88 6.92
N GLU A 20 10.24 -31.13 7.98
CA GLU A 20 9.91 -32.11 8.99
C GLU A 20 8.64 -31.72 9.74
N THR A 21 7.65 -32.63 9.76
CA THR A 21 6.28 -32.32 10.20
C THR A 21 6.23 -31.88 11.67
N GLU A 22 7.02 -32.50 12.54
CA GLU A 22 7.04 -32.12 13.97
C GLU A 22 7.59 -30.71 14.17
N SER A 23 8.73 -30.41 13.57
CA SER A 23 9.37 -29.09 13.63
C SER A 23 8.46 -28.01 13.00
N ALA A 24 7.80 -28.32 11.90
CA ALA A 24 6.83 -27.45 11.24
C ALA A 24 5.60 -27.20 12.13
N ALA A 25 5.06 -28.25 12.76
CA ALA A 25 3.92 -28.13 13.65
C ALA A 25 4.25 -27.26 14.88
N ASP A 26 5.44 -27.42 15.47
CA ASP A 26 5.84 -26.62 16.63
C ASP A 26 6.05 -25.15 16.25
N ARG A 27 6.57 -24.88 15.07
CA ARG A 27 6.71 -23.52 14.54
C ARG A 27 5.35 -22.85 14.33
N LEU A 28 4.36 -23.58 13.77
CA LEU A 28 3.01 -23.09 13.59
C LEU A 28 2.32 -22.84 14.94
N LYS A 29 2.44 -23.77 15.91
CA LYS A 29 1.90 -23.58 17.26
C LYS A 29 2.49 -22.35 17.94
N LYS A 30 3.80 -22.16 17.83
CA LYS A 30 4.50 -20.99 18.39
C LYS A 30 4.03 -19.70 17.72
N HIS A 31 3.90 -19.69 16.39
CA HIS A 31 3.47 -18.52 15.64
C HIS A 31 2.04 -18.09 15.95
N PHE A 32 1.11 -19.04 16.06
CA PHE A 32 -0.29 -18.77 16.36
C PHE A 32 -0.61 -18.74 17.88
N GLU A 33 0.41 -18.91 18.73
CA GLU A 33 0.29 -18.95 20.19
C GLU A 33 -0.74 -19.97 20.69
N VAL A 34 -0.77 -21.15 20.07
CA VAL A 34 -1.72 -22.23 20.39
C VAL A 34 -0.99 -23.51 20.84
N SER A 35 -1.63 -24.30 21.70
CA SER A 35 -1.12 -25.59 22.15
C SER A 35 -1.37 -26.72 21.14
N SER A 36 -2.35 -26.56 20.24
CA SER A 36 -2.74 -27.58 19.26
C SER A 36 -3.26 -26.97 17.97
N LEU A 37 -3.00 -27.62 16.84
CA LEU A 37 -3.49 -27.24 15.53
C LEU A 37 -4.91 -27.75 15.23
N LYS A 38 -5.56 -28.43 16.19
CA LYS A 38 -6.94 -28.92 16.07
C LYS A 38 -7.95 -27.84 15.75
N GLY A 39 -7.81 -26.68 16.41
CA GLY A 39 -8.71 -25.54 16.21
C GLY A 39 -8.75 -25.02 14.77
N PHE A 40 -7.67 -25.23 14.02
CA PHE A 40 -7.58 -24.87 12.60
C PHE A 40 -8.03 -26.00 11.65
N GLY A 41 -8.38 -27.19 12.16
CA GLY A 41 -8.82 -28.34 11.36
C GLY A 41 -7.74 -28.99 10.49
N ILE A 42 -6.45 -28.73 10.78
CA ILE A 42 -5.31 -29.19 9.97
C ILE A 42 -4.47 -30.28 10.63
N GLU A 43 -4.81 -30.74 11.82
CA GLU A 43 -3.99 -31.68 12.64
C GLU A 43 -3.55 -32.94 11.91
N LYS A 44 -4.35 -33.43 10.95
CA LYS A 44 -4.07 -34.64 10.15
C LYS A 44 -3.48 -34.35 8.76
N MET A 45 -3.05 -33.12 8.52
CA MET A 45 -2.55 -32.69 7.21
C MET A 45 -1.02 -32.56 7.22
N ASP A 46 -0.30 -33.67 7.35
CA ASP A 46 1.18 -33.67 7.49
C ASP A 46 1.86 -32.86 6.39
N CYS A 47 1.52 -33.08 5.12
CA CYS A 47 2.09 -32.32 4.02
C CYS A 47 1.73 -30.81 4.09
N GLY A 48 0.50 -30.50 4.51
CA GLY A 48 0.05 -29.10 4.68
C GLY A 48 0.78 -28.40 5.83
N ILE A 49 0.96 -29.10 6.94
CA ILE A 49 1.72 -28.62 8.11
C ILE A 49 3.18 -28.37 7.71
N SER A 50 3.82 -29.34 7.06
CA SER A 50 5.20 -29.22 6.58
C SER A 50 5.37 -28.03 5.65
N ALA A 51 4.49 -27.88 4.68
CA ALA A 51 4.54 -26.76 3.73
C ALA A 51 4.32 -25.38 4.41
N ALA A 52 3.33 -25.28 5.29
CA ALA A 52 3.04 -24.04 6.02
C ALA A 52 4.16 -23.66 6.98
N GLY A 53 4.72 -24.63 7.69
CA GLY A 53 5.88 -24.42 8.57
C GLY A 53 7.14 -23.99 7.80
N ALA A 54 7.36 -24.55 6.60
CA ALA A 54 8.45 -24.14 5.72
C ALA A 54 8.29 -22.70 5.21
N VAL A 55 7.05 -22.26 4.93
CA VAL A 55 6.75 -20.87 4.55
C VAL A 55 7.09 -19.91 5.70
N LEU A 56 6.67 -20.20 6.92
CA LEU A 56 7.02 -19.37 8.09
C LEU A 56 8.53 -19.31 8.31
N TYR A 57 9.22 -20.46 8.17
CA TYR A 57 10.66 -20.51 8.27
C TYR A 57 11.35 -19.65 7.18
N TYR A 58 10.86 -19.73 5.94
CA TYR A 58 11.39 -18.91 4.85
C TYR A 58 11.23 -17.41 5.12
N LEU A 59 10.09 -17.01 5.67
CA LEU A 59 9.84 -15.62 6.06
C LEU A 59 10.83 -15.17 7.15
N ASP A 60 11.08 -15.99 8.14
CA ASP A 60 12.04 -15.73 9.21
C ASP A 60 13.48 -15.62 8.66
N MET A 61 13.90 -16.58 7.83
CA MET A 61 15.22 -16.59 7.19
C MET A 61 15.46 -15.35 6.31
N THR A 62 14.42 -14.86 5.65
CA THR A 62 14.47 -13.65 4.81
C THR A 62 14.27 -12.37 5.60
N LYS A 63 14.32 -12.43 6.94
CA LYS A 63 14.20 -11.29 7.87
C LYS A 63 12.90 -10.51 7.72
N HIS A 64 11.81 -11.20 7.48
CA HIS A 64 10.47 -10.61 7.59
C HIS A 64 10.02 -10.65 9.05
N GLU A 65 10.47 -9.66 9.85
CA GLU A 65 10.23 -9.61 11.30
C GLU A 65 8.75 -9.34 11.65
N LEU A 66 8.00 -8.73 10.73
CA LEU A 66 6.60 -8.34 10.96
C LEU A 66 5.62 -9.36 10.37
N VAL A 67 5.61 -10.58 10.89
CA VAL A 67 4.70 -11.66 10.46
C VAL A 67 3.46 -11.83 11.36
N GLY A 68 3.33 -11.03 12.41
CA GLY A 68 2.22 -11.08 13.37
C GLY A 68 0.82 -10.85 12.76
N HIS A 69 0.75 -10.30 11.54
CA HIS A 69 -0.49 -10.16 10.79
C HIS A 69 -1.03 -11.49 10.22
N ILE A 70 -0.20 -12.54 10.16
CA ILE A 70 -0.64 -13.89 9.79
C ILE A 70 -1.25 -14.52 11.05
N THR A 71 -2.54 -14.31 11.25
CA THR A 71 -3.25 -14.67 12.49
C THR A 71 -3.96 -16.03 12.43
N SER A 72 -4.11 -16.61 11.25
CA SER A 72 -4.82 -17.87 11.08
C SER A 72 -4.32 -18.68 9.90
N ILE A 73 -4.57 -19.97 9.97
CA ILE A 73 -4.40 -20.91 8.87
C ILE A 73 -5.73 -21.65 8.68
N SER A 74 -6.18 -21.80 7.45
CA SER A 74 -7.41 -22.49 7.13
C SER A 74 -7.21 -23.55 6.07
N ARG A 75 -7.94 -24.65 6.22
CA ARG A 75 -8.00 -25.70 5.21
C ARG A 75 -8.93 -25.26 4.08
N ILE A 76 -8.51 -25.45 2.83
CA ILE A 76 -9.43 -25.41 1.70
C ILE A 76 -10.23 -26.71 1.71
N ASP A 77 -11.55 -26.60 1.94
CA ASP A 77 -12.42 -27.77 2.01
C ASP A 77 -12.78 -28.25 0.60
N GLU A 78 -12.24 -29.40 0.22
CA GLU A 78 -12.53 -30.08 -1.04
C GLU A 78 -14.00 -30.47 -1.20
N SER A 79 -14.77 -30.52 -0.10
CA SER A 79 -16.18 -30.82 -0.14
C SER A 79 -17.05 -29.71 -0.72
N THR A 80 -16.55 -28.48 -0.71
CA THR A 80 -17.30 -27.30 -1.16
C THR A 80 -17.06 -26.95 -2.63
N CYS A 81 -15.92 -27.36 -3.20
CA CYS A 81 -15.52 -27.01 -4.55
C CYS A 81 -15.23 -28.25 -5.42
N VAL A 82 -15.35 -28.07 -6.73
CA VAL A 82 -14.82 -29.04 -7.71
C VAL A 82 -13.32 -28.84 -7.81
N LEU A 83 -12.55 -29.88 -7.51
CA LEU A 83 -11.12 -29.87 -7.72
C LEU A 83 -10.82 -30.02 -9.21
N LEU A 84 -10.21 -29.01 -9.76
CA LEU A 84 -9.67 -29.02 -11.12
C LEU A 84 -8.15 -29.16 -11.01
N ASP A 85 -7.62 -30.26 -11.55
CA ASP A 85 -6.18 -30.43 -11.63
C ASP A 85 -5.57 -29.48 -12.69
N ARG A 86 -4.26 -29.39 -12.69
CA ARG A 86 -3.53 -28.48 -13.59
C ARG A 86 -3.78 -28.84 -15.06
N PHE A 87 -3.86 -30.13 -15.40
CA PHE A 87 -4.10 -30.55 -16.78
C PHE A 87 -5.49 -30.14 -17.24
N THR A 88 -6.48 -30.29 -16.37
CA THR A 88 -7.86 -29.85 -16.62
C THR A 88 -7.92 -28.33 -16.80
N LEU A 89 -7.31 -27.54 -15.89
CA LEU A 89 -7.28 -26.08 -16.00
C LEU A 89 -6.63 -25.62 -17.31
N ARG A 90 -5.53 -26.28 -17.70
CA ARG A 90 -4.81 -25.97 -18.94
C ARG A 90 -5.60 -26.38 -20.18
N ASN A 91 -6.15 -27.60 -20.22
CA ASN A 91 -6.86 -28.12 -21.38
C ASN A 91 -8.19 -27.39 -21.63
N LEU A 92 -8.82 -26.87 -20.56
CA LEU A 92 -10.01 -26.02 -20.66
C LEU A 92 -9.67 -24.55 -20.92
N GLU A 93 -8.39 -24.21 -21.03
CA GLU A 93 -7.91 -22.83 -21.23
C GLU A 93 -8.56 -21.82 -20.26
N ILE A 94 -8.64 -22.20 -18.98
CA ILE A 94 -9.36 -21.38 -17.97
C ILE A 94 -8.59 -20.10 -17.66
N LEU A 95 -7.29 -20.19 -17.39
CA LEU A 95 -6.45 -19.03 -17.02
C LEU A 95 -5.45 -18.64 -18.11
N ASP A 96 -4.95 -19.61 -18.85
CA ASP A 96 -3.93 -19.44 -19.88
C ASP A 96 -4.41 -20.10 -21.18
N THR A 97 -3.86 -19.69 -22.33
CA THR A 97 -4.18 -20.28 -23.63
C THR A 97 -3.13 -21.28 -24.06
N LEU A 98 -3.54 -22.27 -24.88
CA LEU A 98 -2.63 -23.23 -25.49
C LEU A 98 -2.01 -22.69 -26.79
N HIS A 99 -2.61 -21.67 -27.39
CA HIS A 99 -2.23 -21.11 -28.66
C HIS A 99 -1.71 -19.69 -28.53
N GLU A 100 -0.68 -19.35 -29.25
CA GLU A 100 -0.15 -17.99 -29.33
C GLU A 100 -1.22 -17.04 -29.92
N GLY A 101 -1.50 -15.93 -29.21
CA GLY A 101 -2.56 -14.99 -29.58
C GLY A 101 -4.00 -15.43 -29.22
N GLY A 102 -4.16 -16.61 -28.58
CA GLY A 102 -5.46 -17.06 -28.04
C GLY A 102 -5.91 -16.21 -26.84
N ARG A 103 -7.13 -16.47 -26.39
CA ARG A 103 -7.71 -15.85 -25.19
C ARG A 103 -8.27 -16.95 -24.28
N SER A 104 -7.90 -16.89 -23.00
CA SER A 104 -8.42 -17.80 -22.00
C SER A 104 -9.87 -17.45 -21.62
N LEU A 105 -10.55 -18.37 -20.93
CA LEU A 105 -11.87 -18.09 -20.38
C LEU A 105 -11.82 -16.85 -19.46
N ALA A 106 -10.81 -16.76 -18.59
CA ALA A 106 -10.63 -15.62 -17.72
C ALA A 106 -10.49 -14.30 -18.49
N ASP A 107 -9.71 -14.28 -19.58
CA ASP A 107 -9.53 -13.07 -20.40
C ASP A 107 -10.83 -12.58 -21.08
N ILE A 108 -11.76 -13.48 -21.33
CA ILE A 108 -13.05 -13.15 -21.95
C ILE A 108 -14.04 -12.59 -20.93
N ILE A 109 -14.13 -13.24 -19.76
CA ILE A 109 -15.18 -12.92 -18.79
C ILE A 109 -14.73 -11.92 -17.70
N ASP A 110 -13.42 -11.69 -17.53
CA ASP A 110 -12.94 -10.73 -16.55
C ASP A 110 -13.33 -9.30 -16.95
N ARG A 111 -14.35 -8.78 -16.27
CA ARG A 111 -14.82 -7.41 -16.34
C ARG A 111 -14.73 -6.75 -14.95
N THR A 112 -13.93 -7.31 -14.06
CA THR A 112 -13.78 -6.80 -12.72
C THR A 112 -13.14 -5.42 -12.72
N ILE A 113 -13.56 -4.59 -11.77
CA ILE A 113 -13.11 -3.19 -11.65
C ILE A 113 -11.91 -3.10 -10.73
N THR A 114 -11.90 -3.94 -9.68
CA THR A 114 -10.85 -3.91 -8.67
C THR A 114 -9.86 -5.07 -8.86
N PRO A 115 -8.57 -4.88 -8.55
CA PRO A 115 -7.61 -5.98 -8.57
C PRO A 115 -7.99 -7.13 -7.63
N MET A 116 -8.65 -6.83 -6.50
CA MET A 116 -9.20 -7.84 -5.58
C MET A 116 -10.28 -8.69 -6.27
N GLY A 117 -11.19 -8.04 -7.00
CA GLY A 117 -12.22 -8.71 -7.80
C GLY A 117 -11.61 -9.65 -8.85
N ALA A 118 -10.59 -9.19 -9.57
CA ALA A 118 -9.89 -10.01 -10.55
C ALA A 118 -9.26 -11.26 -9.92
N ARG A 119 -8.61 -11.11 -8.75
CA ARG A 119 -8.06 -12.25 -8.01
C ARG A 119 -9.18 -13.20 -7.51
N ALA A 120 -10.28 -12.67 -7.03
CA ALA A 120 -11.43 -13.45 -6.59
C ALA A 120 -12.05 -14.24 -7.77
N LEU A 121 -12.26 -13.60 -8.92
CA LEU A 121 -12.79 -14.24 -10.12
C LEU A 121 -11.89 -15.40 -10.58
N ARG A 122 -10.58 -15.18 -10.68
CA ARG A 122 -9.63 -16.22 -11.06
C ARG A 122 -9.66 -17.41 -10.09
N ARG A 123 -9.76 -17.15 -8.78
CA ARG A 123 -9.92 -18.20 -7.77
C ARG A 123 -11.23 -18.97 -7.95
N TRP A 124 -12.33 -18.29 -8.21
CA TRP A 124 -13.63 -18.92 -8.45
C TRP A 124 -13.65 -19.82 -9.69
N LEU A 125 -12.96 -19.39 -10.75
CA LEU A 125 -12.81 -20.21 -11.95
C LEU A 125 -11.98 -21.48 -11.72
N CYS A 126 -10.93 -21.40 -10.90
CA CYS A 126 -10.11 -22.55 -10.55
C CYS A 126 -10.78 -23.50 -9.52
N MET A 127 -11.74 -22.99 -8.75
CA MET A 127 -12.40 -23.70 -7.64
C MET A 127 -13.92 -23.51 -7.72
N PRO A 128 -14.59 -24.05 -8.76
CA PRO A 128 -16.03 -23.93 -8.90
C PRO A 128 -16.77 -24.61 -7.74
N LEU A 129 -17.86 -23.99 -7.30
CA LEU A 129 -18.68 -24.51 -6.23
C LEU A 129 -19.37 -25.82 -6.62
N LYS A 130 -19.58 -26.72 -5.64
CA LYS A 130 -20.31 -27.99 -5.81
C LYS A 130 -21.76 -27.90 -5.33
N LYS A 131 -22.01 -27.15 -4.25
CA LYS A 131 -23.30 -27.14 -3.60
C LYS A 131 -24.28 -26.24 -4.35
N PRO A 132 -25.44 -26.74 -4.78
CA PRO A 132 -26.42 -25.92 -5.50
C PRO A 132 -26.87 -24.69 -4.73
N ALA A 133 -27.00 -24.78 -3.40
CA ALA A 133 -27.38 -23.64 -2.57
C ALA A 133 -26.38 -22.48 -2.69
N ASP A 134 -25.08 -22.77 -2.57
CA ASP A 134 -24.01 -21.76 -2.67
C ASP A 134 -23.91 -21.19 -4.09
N ILE A 135 -24.21 -22.01 -5.10
CA ILE A 135 -24.26 -21.56 -6.52
C ILE A 135 -25.44 -20.62 -6.72
N ASN A 136 -26.63 -20.99 -6.22
CA ASN A 136 -27.83 -20.20 -6.36
C ASN A 136 -27.69 -18.84 -5.65
N GLU A 137 -27.11 -18.78 -4.44
CA GLU A 137 -26.81 -17.50 -3.78
C GLU A 137 -26.01 -16.54 -4.70
N ARG A 138 -25.03 -17.04 -5.45
CA ARG A 138 -24.28 -16.20 -6.42
C ARG A 138 -25.11 -15.82 -7.63
N LEU A 139 -25.93 -16.74 -8.14
CA LEU A 139 -26.82 -16.47 -9.27
C LEU A 139 -27.90 -15.46 -8.93
N ASP A 140 -28.45 -15.50 -7.71
CA ASP A 140 -29.43 -14.52 -7.22
C ASP A 140 -28.86 -13.10 -7.21
N ILE A 141 -27.58 -12.93 -6.85
CA ILE A 141 -26.91 -11.62 -6.94
C ILE A 141 -26.72 -11.19 -8.38
N VAL A 142 -26.33 -12.11 -9.27
CA VAL A 142 -26.18 -11.79 -10.71
C VAL A 142 -27.52 -11.39 -11.30
N GLU A 143 -28.60 -12.14 -11.03
CA GLU A 143 -29.96 -11.80 -11.48
C GLU A 143 -30.41 -10.44 -10.96
N CYS A 144 -30.14 -10.17 -9.66
CA CYS A 144 -30.43 -8.86 -9.08
C CYS A 144 -29.79 -7.73 -9.89
N PHE A 145 -28.50 -7.78 -10.19
CA PHE A 145 -27.81 -6.74 -10.96
C PHE A 145 -28.12 -6.73 -12.45
N VAL A 146 -28.65 -7.80 -13.02
CA VAL A 146 -29.23 -7.79 -14.37
C VAL A 146 -30.50 -6.94 -14.42
N HIS A 147 -31.33 -7.00 -13.38
CA HIS A 147 -32.57 -6.24 -13.28
C HIS A 147 -32.41 -4.83 -12.71
N HIS A 148 -31.35 -4.56 -11.95
CA HIS A 148 -31.06 -3.28 -11.31
C HIS A 148 -29.85 -2.61 -11.97
N GLU A 149 -30.02 -2.15 -13.21
CA GLU A 149 -28.94 -1.57 -13.99
C GLU A 149 -28.39 -0.27 -13.40
N THR A 150 -29.27 0.59 -12.89
CA THR A 150 -28.88 1.87 -12.28
C THR A 150 -27.98 1.64 -11.07
N GLU A 151 -28.42 0.78 -10.16
CA GLU A 151 -27.71 0.42 -8.94
C GLU A 151 -26.36 -0.27 -9.26
N ARG A 152 -26.32 -1.10 -10.30
CA ARG A 152 -25.10 -1.71 -10.80
C ARG A 152 -24.08 -0.67 -11.28
N LEU A 153 -24.54 0.33 -12.06
CA LEU A 153 -23.66 1.39 -12.58
C LEU A 153 -23.15 2.32 -11.46
N GLU A 154 -23.96 2.62 -10.48
CA GLU A 154 -23.55 3.39 -9.31
C GLU A 154 -22.54 2.62 -8.45
N LEU A 155 -22.78 1.32 -8.22
CA LEU A 155 -21.85 0.44 -7.54
C LEU A 155 -20.52 0.36 -8.29
N GLU A 156 -20.54 0.32 -9.62
CA GLU A 156 -19.35 0.35 -10.46
C GLU A 156 -18.49 1.60 -10.19
N GLN A 157 -19.12 2.77 -10.09
CA GLN A 157 -18.41 4.02 -9.80
C GLN A 157 -17.77 3.99 -8.39
N ILE A 158 -18.50 3.48 -7.38
CA ILE A 158 -17.97 3.33 -6.03
C ILE A 158 -16.76 2.38 -6.02
N LEU A 159 -16.86 1.21 -6.68
CA LEU A 159 -15.77 0.23 -6.76
C LEU A 159 -14.50 0.81 -7.39
N ARG A 160 -14.61 1.74 -8.34
CA ARG A 160 -13.45 2.41 -8.94
C ARG A 160 -12.64 3.22 -7.94
N THR A 161 -13.25 3.69 -6.85
CA THR A 161 -12.57 4.47 -5.81
C THR A 161 -11.86 3.60 -4.77
N ILE A 162 -12.29 2.34 -4.60
CA ILE A 162 -11.76 1.43 -3.57
C ILE A 162 -10.32 0.99 -3.87
N GLY A 163 -9.98 0.74 -5.13
CA GLY A 163 -8.65 0.28 -5.51
C GLY A 163 -8.29 -1.11 -4.98
N ASP A 164 -7.07 -1.30 -4.48
CA ASP A 164 -6.55 -2.60 -4.00
C ASP A 164 -6.33 -2.60 -2.48
N LEU A 165 -7.41 -2.75 -1.71
CA LEU A 165 -7.37 -2.79 -0.24
C LEU A 165 -6.51 -3.93 0.30
N GLU A 166 -6.53 -5.12 -0.32
CA GLU A 166 -5.71 -6.25 0.13
C GLU A 166 -4.22 -5.92 0.08
N ARG A 167 -3.79 -5.25 -1.00
CA ARG A 167 -2.41 -4.82 -1.14
C ARG A 167 -2.03 -3.73 -0.14
N LEU A 168 -2.91 -2.78 0.10
CA LEU A 168 -2.68 -1.73 1.10
C LEU A 168 -2.58 -2.32 2.51
N ALA A 169 -3.51 -3.23 2.88
CA ALA A 169 -3.48 -3.94 4.15
C ALA A 169 -2.17 -4.74 4.34
N SER A 170 -1.73 -5.46 3.30
CA SER A 170 -0.46 -6.19 3.33
C SER A 170 0.74 -5.27 3.56
N LYS A 171 0.75 -4.06 2.96
CA LYS A 171 1.83 -3.08 3.17
C LYS A 171 1.83 -2.50 4.59
N ILE A 172 0.65 -2.29 5.17
CA ILE A 172 0.52 -1.87 6.58
C ILE A 172 1.12 -2.94 7.48
N ALA A 173 0.73 -4.18 7.29
CA ALA A 173 1.16 -5.31 8.10
C ALA A 173 2.70 -5.44 8.18
N VAL A 174 3.41 -5.13 7.08
CA VAL A 174 4.87 -5.14 7.03
C VAL A 174 5.52 -3.77 7.23
N GLY A 175 4.77 -2.74 7.63
CA GLY A 175 5.29 -1.39 7.88
C GLY A 175 5.86 -0.67 6.66
N ARG A 176 5.43 -1.03 5.44
CA ARG A 176 5.95 -0.49 4.17
C ARG A 176 4.95 0.40 3.42
N ILE A 177 3.89 0.80 4.08
CA ILE A 177 2.93 1.73 3.49
C ILE A 177 3.49 3.14 3.45
N SER A 178 3.31 3.83 2.33
CA SER A 178 3.70 5.25 2.19
C SER A 178 2.56 6.17 2.65
N PRO A 179 2.86 7.45 3.00
CA PRO A 179 1.82 8.41 3.40
C PRO A 179 0.73 8.58 2.33
N ARG A 180 1.11 8.63 1.07
CA ARG A 180 0.16 8.72 -0.04
C ARG A 180 -0.75 7.48 -0.16
N GLU A 181 -0.22 6.30 0.12
CA GLU A 181 -1.01 5.06 0.16
C GLU A 181 -1.93 5.02 1.38
N MET A 182 -1.58 5.66 2.52
CA MET A 182 -2.50 5.85 3.64
C MET A 182 -3.70 6.72 3.25
N VAL A 183 -3.49 7.78 2.46
CA VAL A 183 -4.60 8.57 1.91
C VAL A 183 -5.47 7.73 0.96
N GLN A 184 -4.88 6.89 0.12
CA GLN A 184 -5.63 5.96 -0.72
C GLN A 184 -6.46 4.97 0.11
N LEU A 185 -5.88 4.46 1.21
CA LEU A 185 -6.60 3.60 2.15
C LEU A 185 -7.81 4.34 2.75
N LYS A 186 -7.63 5.58 3.22
CA LYS A 186 -8.72 6.42 3.72
C LYS A 186 -9.89 6.50 2.72
N ILE A 187 -9.57 6.84 1.47
CA ILE A 187 -10.58 6.96 0.40
C ILE A 187 -11.30 5.63 0.19
N ALA A 188 -10.56 4.53 0.16
CA ALA A 188 -11.14 3.19 -0.01
C ALA A 188 -12.05 2.79 1.16
N LEU A 189 -11.68 3.10 2.41
CA LEU A 189 -12.50 2.83 3.59
C LEU A 189 -13.77 3.70 3.60
N GLN A 190 -13.67 4.98 3.24
CA GLN A 190 -14.81 5.88 3.13
C GLN A 190 -15.82 5.42 2.06
N ALA A 191 -15.37 4.68 1.05
CA ALA A 191 -16.24 4.13 0.01
C ALA A 191 -17.05 2.91 0.46
N ILE A 192 -16.72 2.28 1.62
CA ILE A 192 -17.44 1.09 2.11
C ILE A 192 -18.90 1.43 2.47
N LYS A 193 -19.11 2.54 3.16
CA LYS A 193 -20.48 2.94 3.56
C LYS A 193 -21.42 3.18 2.37
N PRO A 194 -21.08 4.01 1.37
CA PRO A 194 -21.93 4.16 0.19
C PRO A 194 -22.07 2.86 -0.61
N LEU A 195 -21.06 1.99 -0.62
CA LEU A 195 -21.15 0.66 -1.23
C LEU A 195 -22.22 -0.20 -0.53
N LYS A 196 -22.24 -0.20 0.80
CA LYS A 196 -23.27 -0.91 1.59
C LYS A 196 -24.66 -0.37 1.32
N GLU A 197 -24.82 0.95 1.34
CA GLU A 197 -26.10 1.63 1.07
C GLU A 197 -26.63 1.26 -0.32
N GLN A 198 -25.75 1.25 -1.32
CA GLN A 198 -26.11 0.88 -2.69
C GLN A 198 -26.49 -0.60 -2.83
N CYS A 199 -25.80 -1.50 -2.14
CA CYS A 199 -26.19 -2.91 -2.12
C CYS A 199 -27.54 -3.13 -1.42
N LEU A 200 -27.79 -2.42 -0.31
CA LEU A 200 -29.06 -2.50 0.44
C LEU A 200 -30.26 -1.94 -0.34
N SER A 201 -30.05 -0.91 -1.17
CA SER A 201 -31.13 -0.31 -1.97
C SER A 201 -31.75 -1.27 -2.97
N THR A 202 -31.02 -2.33 -3.37
CA THR A 202 -31.54 -3.37 -4.27
C THR A 202 -32.63 -4.25 -3.63
N GLY A 203 -32.72 -4.29 -2.29
CA GLY A 203 -33.63 -5.16 -1.56
C GLY A 203 -33.30 -6.67 -1.64
N ASN A 204 -32.17 -7.04 -2.23
CA ASN A 204 -31.77 -8.46 -2.34
C ASN A 204 -31.28 -9.00 -1.00
N GLU A 205 -31.86 -10.13 -0.54
CA GLU A 205 -31.56 -10.71 0.77
C GLU A 205 -30.12 -11.21 0.88
N VAL A 206 -29.54 -11.77 -0.18
CA VAL A 206 -28.17 -12.27 -0.19
C VAL A 206 -27.18 -11.11 -0.09
N LEU A 207 -27.38 -10.04 -0.86
CA LEU A 207 -26.57 -8.83 -0.77
C LEU A 207 -26.70 -8.19 0.62
N THR A 208 -27.88 -8.15 1.19
CA THR A 208 -28.10 -7.65 2.56
C THR A 208 -27.28 -8.45 3.57
N LYS A 209 -27.32 -9.79 3.51
CA LYS A 209 -26.53 -10.67 4.36
C LYS A 209 -25.02 -10.44 4.22
N TRP A 210 -24.52 -10.24 3.00
CA TRP A 210 -23.10 -10.01 2.75
C TRP A 210 -22.65 -8.62 3.21
N THR A 211 -23.45 -7.59 2.98
CA THR A 211 -23.13 -6.22 3.41
C THR A 211 -23.12 -6.05 4.93
N GLN A 212 -23.94 -6.80 5.66
CA GLN A 212 -23.91 -6.81 7.12
C GLN A 212 -22.60 -7.32 7.71
N GLN A 213 -21.82 -8.10 6.95
CA GLN A 213 -20.50 -8.58 7.37
C GLN A 213 -19.39 -7.57 7.13
N LEU A 214 -19.65 -6.50 6.37
CA LEU A 214 -18.65 -5.45 6.11
C LEU A 214 -18.63 -4.45 7.27
N ASP A 215 -17.45 -4.23 7.83
CA ASP A 215 -17.21 -3.14 8.77
C ASP A 215 -16.95 -1.85 7.99
N ASP A 216 -17.59 -0.76 8.38
CA ASP A 216 -17.43 0.54 7.73
C ASP A 216 -16.07 1.19 8.02
N CYS A 217 -15.34 0.68 9.01
CA CYS A 217 -14.02 1.17 9.43
C CYS A 217 -13.97 2.70 9.65
N GLU A 218 -15.09 3.29 10.11
CA GLU A 218 -15.28 4.74 10.18
C GLU A 218 -14.25 5.39 11.10
N THR A 219 -14.03 4.83 12.28
CA THR A 219 -13.04 5.35 13.25
C THR A 219 -11.64 5.39 12.65
N LEU A 220 -11.26 4.36 11.88
CA LEU A 220 -9.95 4.29 11.25
C LEU A 220 -9.82 5.32 10.12
N SER A 221 -10.84 5.44 9.27
CA SER A 221 -10.84 6.39 8.17
C SER A 221 -10.80 7.84 8.66
N GLN A 222 -11.57 8.17 9.71
CA GLN A 222 -11.57 9.49 10.37
C GLN A 222 -10.21 9.80 11.00
N ARG A 223 -9.58 8.82 11.64
CA ARG A 223 -8.26 8.99 12.22
C ARG A 223 -7.21 9.31 11.15
N ILE A 224 -7.20 8.58 10.03
CA ILE A 224 -6.29 8.86 8.92
C ILE A 224 -6.55 10.24 8.33
N ASP A 225 -7.82 10.63 8.16
CA ASP A 225 -8.22 11.94 7.65
C ASP A 225 -7.75 13.10 8.54
N HIS A 226 -7.83 12.90 9.86
CA HIS A 226 -7.38 13.90 10.83
C HIS A 226 -5.86 14.00 10.90
N GLU A 227 -5.14 12.87 10.87
CA GLU A 227 -3.70 12.83 11.16
C GLU A 227 -2.82 13.03 9.91
N ILE A 228 -3.28 12.62 8.73
CA ILE A 228 -2.49 12.61 7.49
C ILE A 228 -3.01 13.68 6.53
N ARG A 229 -2.11 14.49 5.97
CA ARG A 229 -2.46 15.48 4.95
C ARG A 229 -2.99 14.81 3.70
N GLU A 230 -3.99 15.42 3.06
CA GLU A 230 -4.56 14.92 1.80
C GLU A 230 -3.55 14.91 0.66
N ASP A 231 -2.66 15.92 0.61
CA ASP A 231 -1.58 16.07 -0.36
C ASP A 231 -0.26 15.41 0.08
N ALA A 232 -0.33 14.44 1.02
CA ALA A 232 0.84 13.78 1.58
C ALA A 232 1.74 13.17 0.48
N PRO A 233 3.07 13.34 0.59
CA PRO A 233 4.01 12.83 -0.41
C PRO A 233 4.14 11.30 -0.34
N SER A 234 4.69 10.70 -1.40
CA SER A 234 4.97 9.26 -1.42
C SER A 234 6.16 8.86 -0.54
N MET A 235 7.02 9.81 -0.16
CA MET A 235 8.24 9.56 0.63
C MET A 235 8.20 10.36 1.93
N LEU A 236 8.44 9.71 3.06
CA LEU A 236 8.50 10.34 4.39
C LEU A 236 9.54 11.45 4.50
N ASN A 237 10.69 11.29 3.86
CA ASN A 237 11.80 12.25 3.92
C ASN A 237 11.50 13.60 3.25
N LYS A 238 10.42 13.69 2.49
CA LYS A 238 9.97 14.98 1.90
C LYS A 238 9.25 15.88 2.91
N GLY A 239 8.94 15.36 4.10
CA GLY A 239 8.15 16.10 5.10
C GLY A 239 6.69 16.30 4.68
N ASN A 240 5.98 17.18 5.39
CA ASN A 240 4.58 17.54 5.10
C ASN A 240 3.60 16.35 5.06
N VAL A 241 3.81 15.36 5.94
CA VAL A 241 2.97 14.17 6.04
C VAL A 241 1.82 14.38 7.03
N ILE A 242 2.14 14.87 8.23
CA ILE A 242 1.17 15.05 9.31
C ILE A 242 0.34 16.31 9.07
N ALA A 243 -0.95 16.24 9.28
CA ALA A 243 -1.86 17.38 9.15
C ALA A 243 -1.56 18.47 10.22
N PRO A 244 -1.84 19.75 9.93
CA PRO A 244 -1.79 20.81 10.93
C PRO A 244 -2.75 20.53 12.09
N GLY A 245 -2.38 20.91 13.32
CA GLY A 245 -3.20 20.73 14.51
C GLY A 245 -3.08 19.36 15.19
N VAL A 246 -2.38 18.41 14.60
CA VAL A 246 -2.17 17.06 15.17
C VAL A 246 -1.07 17.07 16.24
N ASN A 247 -0.02 17.86 16.00
CA ASN A 247 1.10 17.96 16.92
C ASN A 247 1.56 19.42 17.02
N THR A 248 1.36 20.03 18.17
CA THR A 248 1.65 21.45 18.45
C THR A 248 3.12 21.78 18.29
N GLU A 249 4.02 20.91 18.75
CA GLU A 249 5.47 21.11 18.64
C GLU A 249 5.91 21.11 17.16
N LEU A 250 5.36 20.20 16.35
CA LEU A 250 5.63 20.17 14.92
C LEU A 250 5.13 21.43 14.21
N ASP A 251 3.97 21.93 14.60
CA ASP A 251 3.39 23.12 13.99
C ASP A 251 4.20 24.38 14.38
N GLU A 252 4.66 24.48 15.64
CA GLU A 252 5.58 25.52 16.07
C GLU A 252 6.91 25.49 15.27
N LEU A 253 7.50 24.31 15.10
CA LEU A 253 8.72 24.15 14.29
C LEU A 253 8.50 24.52 12.80
N ARG A 254 7.35 24.22 12.24
CA ARG A 254 6.97 24.64 10.88
C ARG A 254 6.83 26.15 10.79
N GLU A 255 6.21 26.76 11.77
CA GLU A 255 6.05 28.21 11.85
C GLU A 255 7.41 28.91 11.94
N ILE A 256 8.29 28.47 12.82
CA ILE A 256 9.67 28.96 12.91
C ILE A 256 10.40 28.81 11.56
N SER A 257 10.27 27.64 10.91
CA SER A 257 10.91 27.37 9.61
C SER A 257 10.36 28.27 8.48
N SER A 258 9.07 28.57 8.48
CA SER A 258 8.44 29.45 7.49
C SER A 258 8.80 30.90 7.71
N HIS A 259 8.78 31.37 8.96
CA HIS A 259 9.19 32.71 9.34
C HIS A 259 10.68 32.95 9.07
N GLY A 260 11.53 31.94 9.32
CA GLY A 260 12.95 32.00 8.95
C GLY A 260 13.19 32.23 7.47
N LYS A 261 12.43 31.56 6.61
CA LYS A 261 12.51 31.78 5.15
C LYS A 261 12.04 33.18 4.74
N GLU A 262 10.96 33.64 5.33
CA GLU A 262 10.42 34.97 5.07
C GLU A 262 11.38 36.07 5.54
N LEU A 263 12.00 35.88 6.72
CA LEU A 263 13.02 36.76 7.25
C LEU A 263 14.24 36.84 6.30
N LEU A 264 14.72 35.70 5.82
CA LEU A 264 15.85 35.65 4.87
C LEU A 264 15.50 36.34 3.52
N LEU A 265 14.28 36.21 3.04
CA LEU A 265 13.81 36.90 1.85
C LEU A 265 13.73 38.42 2.08
N LYS A 266 13.21 38.87 3.22
CA LYS A 266 13.20 40.31 3.60
C LYS A 266 14.61 40.86 3.74
N MET A 267 15.52 40.10 4.36
CA MET A 267 16.93 40.48 4.45
C MET A 267 17.56 40.56 3.05
N GLN A 268 17.35 39.59 2.18
CA GLN A 268 17.86 39.62 0.83
C GLN A 268 17.37 40.85 0.06
N GLN A 269 16.08 41.16 0.16
CA GLN A 269 15.50 42.34 -0.50
C GLN A 269 16.11 43.65 0.04
N ARG A 270 16.20 43.76 1.38
CA ARG A 270 16.81 44.92 2.03
C ARG A 270 18.29 45.12 1.60
N GLU A 271 19.04 44.02 1.57
CA GLU A 271 20.45 44.12 1.15
C GLU A 271 20.61 44.44 -0.36
N ILE A 272 19.68 43.96 -1.20
CA ILE A 272 19.64 44.39 -2.63
C ILE A 272 19.36 45.88 -2.73
N GLU A 273 18.45 46.44 -1.97
CA GLU A 273 18.12 47.85 -1.95
C GLU A 273 19.29 48.71 -1.44
N ASN A 274 19.91 48.28 -0.33
CA ASN A 274 21.03 48.99 0.30
C ASN A 274 22.29 49.00 -0.57
N THR A 275 22.61 47.91 -1.25
CA THR A 275 23.85 47.75 -2.01
C THR A 275 23.69 48.06 -3.51
N GLY A 276 22.46 48.05 -4.01
CA GLY A 276 22.17 48.14 -5.44
C GLY A 276 22.73 46.95 -6.25
N ILE A 277 22.82 45.75 -5.64
CA ILE A 277 23.30 44.53 -6.29
C ILE A 277 22.10 43.63 -6.60
N PRO A 278 21.53 43.61 -7.80
CA PRO A 278 20.31 42.89 -8.13
C PRO A 278 20.48 41.36 -8.15
N THR A 279 21.70 40.88 -8.26
CA THR A 279 22.05 39.46 -8.35
C THR A 279 22.40 38.82 -7.01
N LEU A 280 22.28 39.56 -5.90
CA LEU A 280 22.55 39.11 -4.56
C LEU A 280 21.62 37.97 -4.17
N LYS A 281 22.16 36.88 -3.63
CA LYS A 281 21.42 35.75 -3.13
C LYS A 281 21.88 35.38 -1.73
N ILE A 282 20.92 35.04 -0.84
CA ILE A 282 21.23 34.42 0.43
C ILE A 282 21.04 32.90 0.27
N SER A 283 22.04 32.13 0.66
CA SER A 283 22.06 30.67 0.58
C SER A 283 22.68 30.07 1.83
N PHE A 284 22.54 28.77 2.01
CA PHE A 284 23.06 28.03 3.16
C PHE A 284 24.18 27.07 2.74
N ASN A 285 25.19 26.95 3.60
CA ASN A 285 26.28 25.98 3.47
C ASN A 285 26.54 25.31 4.82
N ASN A 286 26.73 23.99 4.84
CA ASN A 286 26.98 23.24 6.07
C ASN A 286 28.28 23.62 6.80
N VAL A 287 29.21 24.31 6.16
CA VAL A 287 30.51 24.66 6.77
C VAL A 287 30.44 25.99 7.55
N PHE A 288 29.74 26.99 7.04
CA PHE A 288 29.70 28.32 7.66
C PHE A 288 28.29 28.95 7.75
N GLY A 289 27.23 28.15 7.58
CA GLY A 289 25.85 28.60 7.77
C GLY A 289 25.32 29.43 6.59
N TYR A 290 24.45 30.36 6.89
CA TYR A 290 23.90 31.28 5.88
C TYR A 290 24.97 32.27 5.38
N TYR A 291 24.93 32.55 4.10
CA TYR A 291 25.86 33.49 3.44
C TYR A 291 25.19 34.27 2.31
N ILE A 292 25.74 35.45 2.03
CA ILE A 292 25.37 36.27 0.88
C ILE A 292 26.33 35.94 -0.26
N GLU A 293 25.81 35.56 -1.42
CA GLU A 293 26.60 35.35 -2.63
C GLU A 293 26.45 36.55 -3.57
N VAL A 294 27.58 37.12 -3.96
CA VAL A 294 27.69 38.27 -4.84
C VAL A 294 28.54 37.87 -6.04
N THR A 295 28.06 38.16 -7.26
CA THR A 295 28.82 37.92 -8.49
C THR A 295 30.02 38.86 -8.59
N LYS A 296 31.14 38.42 -9.18
CA LYS A 296 32.39 39.21 -9.30
C LYS A 296 32.20 40.58 -9.93
N THR A 297 31.20 40.73 -10.80
CA THR A 297 30.85 42.01 -11.44
C THR A 297 30.38 43.09 -10.48
N HIS A 298 29.95 42.71 -9.27
CA HIS A 298 29.39 43.62 -8.28
C HIS A 298 30.18 43.67 -6.96
N VAL A 299 31.33 43.01 -6.87
CA VAL A 299 32.18 43.01 -5.67
C VAL A 299 32.59 44.42 -5.20
N SER A 300 32.76 45.34 -6.11
CA SER A 300 33.07 46.75 -5.77
C SER A 300 31.96 47.50 -5.03
N LYS A 301 30.74 46.94 -5.01
CA LYS A 301 29.58 47.53 -4.30
C LYS A 301 29.32 46.88 -2.93
N VAL A 302 30.16 45.92 -2.57
CA VAL A 302 29.99 45.19 -1.29
C VAL A 302 30.43 46.13 -0.16
N PRO A 303 29.62 46.29 0.93
CA PRO A 303 29.99 47.09 2.07
C PRO A 303 31.20 46.51 2.83
N ASP A 304 32.06 47.37 3.35
CA ASP A 304 33.24 46.99 4.15
C ASP A 304 32.87 46.25 5.44
N THR A 305 31.62 46.34 5.88
CA THR A 305 31.09 45.65 7.07
C THR A 305 30.86 44.17 6.85
N TRP A 306 30.84 43.70 5.59
CA TRP A 306 30.65 42.27 5.28
C TRP A 306 31.95 41.51 5.35
N ILE A 307 31.94 40.36 6.02
CA ILE A 307 33.12 39.51 6.18
C ILE A 307 33.15 38.48 5.05
N ARG A 308 34.15 38.57 4.18
CA ARG A 308 34.37 37.56 3.11
C ARG A 308 34.80 36.23 3.68
N LYS A 309 34.08 35.17 3.33
CA LYS A 309 34.33 33.76 3.76
C LYS A 309 34.89 32.88 2.66
N GLN A 310 34.49 33.10 1.41
CA GLN A 310 34.93 32.25 0.31
C GLN A 310 34.94 33.06 -1.01
N THR A 311 35.98 32.80 -1.82
CA THR A 311 36.08 33.28 -3.20
C THR A 311 35.88 32.10 -4.15
N LEU A 312 34.93 32.23 -5.07
CA LEU A 312 34.63 31.27 -6.14
C LEU A 312 35.11 31.84 -7.49
N VAL A 313 35.02 31.00 -8.53
CA VAL A 313 35.42 31.40 -9.90
C VAL A 313 34.61 32.62 -10.38
N ASN A 314 33.30 32.66 -10.12
CA ASN A 314 32.38 33.68 -10.64
C ASN A 314 31.68 34.53 -9.57
N ALA A 315 31.88 34.25 -8.29
CA ALA A 315 31.21 34.89 -7.17
C ALA A 315 32.09 34.93 -5.92
N GLU A 316 31.73 35.78 -4.97
CA GLU A 316 32.29 35.79 -3.61
C GLU A 316 31.16 35.61 -2.58
N ARG A 317 31.49 34.97 -1.45
CA ARG A 317 30.55 34.69 -0.37
C ARG A 317 30.93 35.45 0.88
N TYR A 318 29.93 36.13 1.45
CA TYR A 318 30.09 37.02 2.59
C TYR A 318 29.14 36.61 3.72
N ILE A 319 29.50 36.96 4.93
CA ILE A 319 28.65 36.83 6.13
C ILE A 319 28.49 38.20 6.76
N THR A 320 27.29 38.51 7.22
CA THR A 320 27.01 39.66 8.06
C THR A 320 26.81 39.21 9.53
N PRO A 321 26.94 40.11 10.52
CA PRO A 321 26.65 39.81 11.89
C PRO A 321 25.21 39.28 12.13
N GLU A 322 24.27 39.68 11.28
CA GLU A 322 22.87 39.34 11.35
C GLU A 322 22.57 37.95 10.74
N LEU A 323 23.48 37.41 9.93
CA LEU A 323 23.38 36.04 9.36
C LEU A 323 24.14 34.98 10.18
N LYS A 324 24.81 35.39 11.24
CA LYS A 324 25.44 34.49 12.22
C LYS A 324 24.40 33.94 13.18
#